data_c1d5b5975efb45b39480cedcb331b899
#
_entry.id   c1d5b5975efb45b39480cedcb331b899
#
_cell.length_a   1.000
_cell.length_b   1.000
_cell.length_c   1.000
_cell.angle_alpha   90.00
_cell.angle_beta   90.00
_cell.angle_gamma   90.00
#
_symmetry.space_group_name_H-M   'P 1'
#
loop_
_entity.id
_entity.type
_entity.pdbx_description
1 polymer ?
#
loop_
_entity_poly.entity_id
_entity_poly.type
_entity_poly.pdbx_seq_one_letter_code
_entity_poly.pdbx_strand_id
1 'polypeptide(L)'
;LERGIKMNKYLKNTALSLFTILALSNITSGQDFFFGNNKPIADAGKDIKTRSGETIFLDGSRSNVGDGSKIKYHWTFAPGLILKSENNFTSEISVDTYGGQYIKSVQTRKQVLNVIAADNNPGTKLEVILKVKDRIGFEDRDTLIVEYLSQKVKAVEISNPTTGTLP
;
A
#
# COMPACT_ATOMS: atom_id res chain seq x y z
N LEU A 1 -41.82 70.74 1.91
CA LEU A 1 -41.85 69.84 0.76
C LEU A 1 -40.63 68.92 0.81
N GLU A 2 -40.74 67.79 1.53
CA GLU A 2 -39.70 66.74 1.54
C GLU A 2 -39.99 65.77 0.42
N ARG A 3 -39.10 65.74 -0.60
CA ARG A 3 -39.12 64.70 -1.61
C ARG A 3 -38.21 63.56 -1.15
N GLY A 4 -38.78 62.55 -0.54
CA GLY A 4 -38.09 61.31 -0.23
C GLY A 4 -37.67 60.58 -1.51
N ILE A 5 -36.39 60.38 -1.70
CA ILE A 5 -35.83 59.57 -2.80
C ILE A 5 -36.16 58.11 -2.47
N LYS A 6 -37.11 57.51 -3.19
CA LYS A 6 -37.34 56.06 -3.13
C LYS A 6 -36.14 55.34 -3.81
N MET A 7 -35.24 54.82 -3.00
CA MET A 7 -34.14 54.01 -3.51
C MET A 7 -34.70 52.73 -4.15
N ASN A 8 -34.34 52.51 -5.41
CA ASN A 8 -34.81 51.41 -6.21
C ASN A 8 -34.35 50.06 -5.61
N LYS A 9 -35.29 49.15 -5.45
CA LYS A 9 -35.09 47.82 -4.88
C LYS A 9 -33.97 47.00 -5.59
N TYR A 10 -33.70 47.29 -6.85
CA TYR A 10 -32.67 46.64 -7.66
C TYR A 10 -31.25 47.07 -7.29
N LEU A 11 -31.03 48.27 -6.75
CA LEU A 11 -29.69 48.70 -6.35
C LEU A 11 -29.22 48.03 -5.06
N LYS A 12 -30.12 47.53 -4.20
CA LYS A 12 -29.74 46.82 -3.01
C LYS A 12 -29.19 45.41 -3.29
N ASN A 13 -29.73 44.74 -4.32
CA ASN A 13 -29.29 43.41 -4.68
C ASN A 13 -27.97 43.37 -5.45
N THR A 14 -27.69 44.41 -6.25
CA THR A 14 -26.40 44.52 -6.98
C THR A 14 -25.22 44.85 -6.07
N ALA A 15 -25.42 45.68 -5.04
CA ALA A 15 -24.39 45.97 -4.05
C ALA A 15 -24.00 44.70 -3.21
N LEU A 16 -24.98 43.84 -2.89
CA LEU A 16 -24.75 42.61 -2.12
C LEU A 16 -24.04 41.54 -2.96
N SER A 17 -24.32 41.48 -4.26
CA SER A 17 -23.67 40.53 -5.17
C SER A 17 -22.21 40.89 -5.48
N LEU A 18 -21.86 42.18 -5.56
CA LEU A 18 -20.48 42.60 -5.73
C LEU A 18 -19.63 42.32 -4.47
N PHE A 19 -20.20 42.44 -3.29
CA PHE A 19 -19.46 42.19 -2.03
C PHE A 19 -19.17 40.68 -1.83
N THR A 20 -20.07 39.81 -2.28
CA THR A 20 -19.83 38.35 -2.24
C THR A 20 -18.80 37.89 -3.25
N ILE A 21 -18.68 38.53 -4.43
CA ILE A 21 -17.67 38.17 -5.42
C ILE A 21 -16.26 38.64 -5.00
N LEU A 22 -16.15 39.79 -4.33
CA LEU A 22 -14.85 40.26 -3.80
C LEU A 22 -14.34 39.42 -2.61
N ALA A 23 -15.23 38.81 -1.82
CA ALA A 23 -14.85 37.95 -0.72
C ALA A 23 -14.35 36.57 -1.18
N LEU A 24 -14.73 36.12 -2.37
CA LEU A 24 -14.28 34.85 -2.96
C LEU A 24 -12.95 34.95 -3.71
N SER A 25 -12.53 36.15 -4.15
CA SER A 25 -11.26 36.33 -4.88
C SER A 25 -10.02 36.33 -3.98
N ASN A 26 -10.17 36.39 -2.65
CA ASN A 26 -9.06 36.35 -1.70
C ASN A 26 -8.82 34.97 -1.07
N ILE A 27 -9.56 33.93 -1.50
CA ILE A 27 -9.42 32.57 -0.94
C ILE A 27 -8.34 31.75 -1.71
N THR A 28 -7.82 32.25 -2.82
CA THR A 28 -6.89 31.47 -3.67
C THR A 28 -5.45 31.46 -3.20
N SER A 29 -5.07 32.24 -2.18
CA SER A 29 -3.69 32.22 -1.63
C SER A 29 -3.55 31.58 -0.25
N GLY A 30 -4.64 31.09 0.35
CA GLY A 30 -4.62 30.53 1.70
C GLY A 30 -4.72 29.01 1.79
N GLN A 31 -4.89 28.31 0.66
CA GLN A 31 -5.03 26.84 0.71
C GLN A 31 -3.71 26.09 0.81
N ASP A 32 -2.58 26.72 0.50
CA ASP A 32 -1.26 26.11 0.71
C ASP A 32 -0.84 26.05 2.19
N PHE A 33 -1.57 26.71 3.09
CA PHE A 33 -1.17 26.82 4.49
C PHE A 33 -1.64 25.64 5.38
N PHE A 34 -2.60 24.82 4.93
CA PHE A 34 -3.15 23.73 5.75
C PHE A 34 -2.73 22.33 5.33
N PHE A 35 -2.17 22.18 4.16
CA PHE A 35 -1.56 20.93 3.77
C PHE A 35 -0.05 21.06 3.97
N GLY A 36 0.39 20.92 5.21
CA GLY A 36 1.81 20.76 5.50
C GLY A 36 2.39 19.76 4.48
N ASN A 37 3.63 19.94 4.06
CA ASN A 37 4.38 19.12 3.08
C ASN A 37 4.51 17.62 3.46
N ASN A 38 3.51 17.08 4.12
CA ASN A 38 3.48 15.71 4.62
C ASN A 38 2.91 14.80 3.54
N LYS A 39 3.64 14.68 2.42
CA LYS A 39 3.34 13.67 1.43
C LYS A 39 3.40 12.28 2.06
N PRO A 40 2.61 11.33 1.55
CA PRO A 40 2.78 9.93 1.92
C PRO A 40 4.23 9.48 1.72
N ILE A 41 4.69 8.59 2.58
CA ILE A 41 5.98 7.91 2.47
C ILE A 41 5.67 6.42 2.55
N ALA A 42 5.97 5.68 1.49
CA ALA A 42 5.91 4.23 1.46
C ALA A 42 7.23 3.66 1.98
N ASP A 43 7.15 2.61 2.78
CA ASP A 43 8.28 1.80 3.22
C ASP A 43 7.85 0.34 3.18
N ALA A 44 8.29 -0.37 2.16
CA ALA A 44 7.99 -1.79 1.93
C ALA A 44 8.88 -2.73 2.77
N GLY A 45 9.88 -2.17 3.45
CA GLY A 45 10.87 -2.92 4.19
C GLY A 45 12.11 -3.29 3.37
N LYS A 46 12.90 -4.22 3.92
CA LYS A 46 14.14 -4.69 3.27
C LYS A 46 13.87 -5.85 2.34
N ASP A 47 14.77 -6.05 1.37
CA ASP A 47 14.80 -7.25 0.53
C ASP A 47 14.78 -8.52 1.36
N ILE A 48 14.06 -9.53 0.89
CA ILE A 48 13.81 -10.78 1.59
C ILE A 48 14.48 -11.92 0.83
N LYS A 49 15.19 -12.79 1.55
CA LYS A 49 15.70 -14.06 1.03
C LYS A 49 14.86 -15.19 1.62
N THR A 50 14.34 -16.06 0.75
CA THR A 50 13.40 -17.12 1.15
C THR A 50 13.64 -18.41 0.35
N ARG A 51 12.96 -19.48 0.72
CA ARG A 51 12.90 -20.74 -0.04
C ARG A 51 11.45 -21.04 -0.38
N SER A 52 11.26 -21.87 -1.40
CA SER A 52 9.92 -22.36 -1.76
C SER A 52 9.24 -22.99 -0.54
N GLY A 53 7.96 -22.65 -0.35
CA GLY A 53 7.13 -23.10 0.77
C GLY A 53 7.26 -22.30 2.07
N GLU A 54 8.27 -21.41 2.19
CA GLU A 54 8.42 -20.60 3.39
C GLU A 54 7.38 -19.46 3.44
N THR A 55 6.94 -19.13 4.65
CA THR A 55 6.13 -17.93 4.89
C THR A 55 7.03 -16.72 5.03
N ILE A 56 6.69 -15.65 4.33
CA ILE A 56 7.34 -14.35 4.44
C ILE A 56 6.36 -13.31 4.94
N PHE A 57 6.88 -12.30 5.62
CA PHE A 57 6.11 -11.21 6.22
C PHE A 57 6.48 -9.92 5.49
N LEU A 58 5.50 -9.32 4.83
CA LEU A 58 5.62 -8.01 4.19
C LEU A 58 5.14 -6.98 5.19
N ASP A 59 6.03 -6.13 5.66
CA ASP A 59 5.76 -5.17 6.74
C ASP A 59 5.85 -3.73 6.21
N GLY A 60 4.69 -3.11 6.04
CA GLY A 60 4.55 -1.71 5.65
C GLY A 60 4.37 -0.75 6.84
N SER A 61 4.57 -1.19 8.08
CA SER A 61 4.27 -0.42 9.30
C SER A 61 5.01 0.91 9.42
N ARG A 62 6.16 1.04 8.74
CA ARG A 62 6.97 2.28 8.72
C ARG A 62 6.47 3.31 7.71
N SER A 63 5.52 2.94 6.86
CA SER A 63 4.87 3.89 5.95
C SER A 63 4.08 4.95 6.72
N ASN A 64 4.04 6.16 6.16
CA ASN A 64 3.32 7.29 6.75
C ASN A 64 2.51 8.02 5.67
N VAL A 65 1.33 8.55 6.01
CA VAL A 65 0.52 9.38 5.11
C VAL A 65 0.48 10.84 5.52
N GLY A 66 1.25 11.24 6.54
CA GLY A 66 1.49 12.63 6.91
C GLY A 66 0.29 13.41 7.47
N ASP A 67 -0.92 13.10 7.04
CA ASP A 67 -2.17 13.77 7.46
C ASP A 67 -2.84 13.10 8.68
N GLY A 68 -2.20 12.08 9.27
CA GLY A 68 -2.72 11.32 10.41
C GLY A 68 -3.91 10.41 10.07
N SER A 69 -4.29 10.29 8.81
CA SER A 69 -5.35 9.40 8.38
C SER A 69 -4.92 7.93 8.45
N LYS A 70 -5.91 7.01 8.41
CA LYS A 70 -5.61 5.58 8.34
C LYS A 70 -5.06 5.21 6.99
N ILE A 71 -3.88 4.59 6.96
CA ILE A 71 -3.20 4.13 5.75
C ILE A 71 -4.00 3.03 5.07
N LYS A 72 -4.09 3.09 3.74
CA LYS A 72 -4.45 1.96 2.89
C LYS A 72 -3.20 1.50 2.16
N TYR A 73 -2.81 0.27 2.40
CA TYR A 73 -1.69 -0.40 1.76
C TYR A 73 -2.17 -1.07 0.48
N HIS A 74 -1.50 -0.80 -0.62
CA HIS A 74 -1.74 -1.49 -1.88
C HIS A 74 -0.46 -2.18 -2.31
N TRP A 75 -0.40 -3.48 -2.08
CA TRP A 75 0.69 -4.35 -2.49
C TRP A 75 0.45 -4.88 -3.89
N THR A 76 1.46 -4.85 -4.75
CA THR A 76 1.45 -5.44 -6.10
C THR A 76 2.61 -6.40 -6.21
N PHE A 77 2.40 -7.54 -6.86
CA PHE A 77 3.31 -8.68 -6.88
C PHE A 77 3.61 -9.13 -8.30
N ALA A 78 4.86 -9.54 -8.56
CA ALA A 78 5.15 -10.45 -9.65
C ALA A 78 4.58 -11.85 -9.32
N PRO A 79 4.23 -12.69 -10.34
CA PRO A 79 3.74 -14.05 -10.09
C PRO A 79 4.75 -14.88 -9.30
N GLY A 80 4.28 -15.66 -8.33
CA GLY A 80 5.14 -16.54 -7.52
C GLY A 80 4.92 -16.45 -6.01
N LEU A 81 4.00 -15.62 -5.57
CA LEU A 81 3.60 -15.54 -4.16
C LEU A 81 2.12 -15.93 -4.01
N ILE A 82 1.80 -16.61 -2.89
CA ILE A 82 0.46 -17.07 -2.53
C ILE A 82 0.07 -16.40 -1.22
N LEU A 83 -1.14 -15.86 -1.15
CA LEU A 83 -1.62 -15.25 0.08
C LEU A 83 -1.94 -16.32 1.12
N LYS A 84 -1.39 -16.19 2.33
CA LYS A 84 -1.66 -17.14 3.40
C LYS A 84 -3.07 -16.92 3.96
N SER A 85 -3.82 -18.01 4.14
CA SER A 85 -5.22 -17.98 4.63
C SER A 85 -5.38 -17.34 6.02
N GLU A 86 -4.34 -17.38 6.85
CA GLU A 86 -4.31 -16.78 8.20
C GLU A 86 -4.40 -15.24 8.21
N ASN A 87 -4.36 -14.57 7.05
CA ASN A 87 -4.58 -13.13 6.98
C ASN A 87 -5.99 -12.70 7.44
N ASN A 88 -6.85 -13.64 7.83
CA ASN A 88 -8.25 -13.40 8.21
C ASN A 88 -8.89 -12.39 7.26
N PHE A 89 -9.38 -12.88 6.13
CA PHE A 89 -10.07 -12.07 5.13
C PHE A 89 -11.32 -11.44 5.74
N THR A 90 -11.12 -10.27 6.31
CA THR A 90 -12.22 -9.37 6.69
C THR A 90 -12.60 -8.56 5.47
N SER A 91 -13.75 -7.88 5.50
CA SER A 91 -14.20 -6.94 4.46
C SER A 91 -13.19 -5.81 4.12
N GLU A 92 -12.07 -5.74 4.82
CA GLU A 92 -11.00 -4.76 4.64
C GLU A 92 -9.88 -5.22 3.69
N ILE A 93 -9.94 -6.46 3.18
CA ILE A 93 -8.93 -7.00 2.24
C ILE A 93 -9.60 -7.27 0.89
N SER A 94 -9.08 -6.62 -0.15
CA SER A 94 -9.39 -6.92 -1.55
C SER A 94 -8.17 -7.58 -2.20
N VAL A 95 -8.38 -8.72 -2.87
CA VAL A 95 -7.32 -9.51 -3.50
C VAL A 95 -7.63 -9.71 -4.98
N ASP A 96 -6.64 -9.45 -5.82
CA ASP A 96 -6.63 -9.85 -7.24
C ASP A 96 -5.54 -10.90 -7.47
N THR A 97 -5.76 -11.84 -8.40
CA THR A 97 -4.86 -12.99 -8.61
C THR A 97 -4.52 -13.19 -10.08
N TYR A 98 -3.36 -13.83 -10.34
CA TYR A 98 -2.99 -14.38 -11.64
C TYR A 98 -3.58 -15.78 -11.77
N GLY A 99 -4.61 -15.96 -12.59
CA GLY A 99 -5.22 -17.27 -12.87
C GLY A 99 -5.77 -18.00 -11.64
N GLY A 100 -6.11 -17.27 -10.55
CA GLY A 100 -6.64 -17.83 -9.32
C GLY A 100 -5.61 -18.44 -8.36
N GLN A 101 -4.33 -18.54 -8.75
CA GLN A 101 -3.31 -19.21 -7.95
C GLN A 101 -2.36 -18.23 -7.24
N TYR A 102 -1.72 -17.33 -7.99
CA TYR A 102 -0.75 -16.38 -7.43
C TYR A 102 -1.41 -15.03 -7.18
N ILE A 103 -1.04 -14.37 -6.09
CA ILE A 103 -1.52 -13.01 -5.84
C ILE A 103 -0.92 -12.05 -6.87
N LYS A 104 -1.77 -11.16 -7.37
CA LYS A 104 -1.40 -10.06 -8.26
C LYS A 104 -1.38 -8.74 -7.51
N SER A 105 -2.43 -8.48 -6.73
CA SER A 105 -2.46 -7.33 -5.84
C SER A 105 -3.33 -7.58 -4.61
N VAL A 106 -3.00 -6.86 -3.53
CA VAL A 106 -3.75 -6.87 -2.27
C VAL A 106 -3.95 -5.45 -1.80
N GLN A 107 -5.20 -5.05 -1.54
CA GLN A 107 -5.51 -3.81 -0.84
C GLN A 107 -5.96 -4.14 0.58
N THR A 108 -5.35 -3.51 1.58
CA THR A 108 -5.62 -3.79 2.99
C THR A 108 -5.32 -2.58 3.86
N ARG A 109 -5.86 -2.58 5.08
CA ARG A 109 -5.43 -1.67 6.18
C ARG A 109 -4.49 -2.33 7.16
N LYS A 110 -4.21 -3.62 7.00
CA LYS A 110 -3.23 -4.32 7.82
C LYS A 110 -1.82 -3.89 7.44
N GLN A 111 -1.01 -3.58 8.44
CA GLN A 111 0.39 -3.18 8.27
C GLN A 111 1.25 -4.33 7.79
N VAL A 112 0.94 -5.56 8.22
CA VAL A 112 1.69 -6.77 7.88
C VAL A 112 0.82 -7.71 7.07
N LEU A 113 1.39 -8.24 5.99
CA LEU A 113 0.77 -9.23 5.13
C LEU A 113 1.62 -10.49 5.10
N ASN A 114 0.99 -11.66 5.36
CA ASN A 114 1.65 -12.96 5.33
C ASN A 114 1.43 -13.61 3.96
N VAL A 115 2.52 -13.95 3.28
CA VAL A 115 2.48 -14.63 1.99
C VAL A 115 3.38 -15.86 2.03
N ILE A 116 3.10 -16.83 1.16
CA ILE A 116 3.89 -18.05 0.99
C ILE A 116 4.67 -17.91 -0.30
N ALA A 117 5.97 -18.16 -0.25
CA ALA A 117 6.81 -18.28 -1.42
C ALA A 117 6.42 -19.57 -2.18
N ALA A 118 5.80 -19.42 -3.37
CA ALA A 118 5.47 -20.58 -4.21
C ALA A 118 6.74 -21.27 -4.73
N ASP A 119 6.57 -22.38 -5.40
CA ASP A 119 7.71 -23.08 -6.02
C ASP A 119 8.32 -22.25 -7.16
N ASN A 120 9.56 -21.87 -6.96
CA ASN A 120 10.36 -21.14 -7.93
C ASN A 120 11.82 -21.65 -7.93
N ASN A 121 12.51 -21.42 -9.02
CA ASN A 121 13.92 -21.78 -9.15
C ASN A 121 14.79 -20.91 -8.23
N PRO A 122 15.87 -21.47 -7.65
CA PRO A 122 16.87 -20.69 -6.94
C PRO A 122 17.43 -19.56 -7.81
N GLY A 123 17.63 -18.39 -7.20
CA GLY A 123 18.08 -17.18 -7.89
C GLY A 123 16.94 -16.37 -8.54
N THR A 124 15.70 -16.89 -8.58
CA THR A 124 14.54 -16.10 -8.98
C THR A 124 14.36 -14.91 -8.06
N LYS A 125 14.13 -13.73 -8.65
CA LYS A 125 13.86 -12.49 -7.94
C LYS A 125 12.49 -12.00 -8.34
N LEU A 126 11.62 -11.79 -7.33
CA LEU A 126 10.28 -11.25 -7.49
C LEU A 126 10.23 -9.85 -6.94
N GLU A 127 9.72 -8.92 -7.73
CA GLU A 127 9.46 -7.57 -7.30
C GLU A 127 8.13 -7.51 -6.54
N VAL A 128 8.15 -6.85 -5.38
CA VAL A 128 6.97 -6.54 -4.57
C VAL A 128 6.93 -5.04 -4.36
N ILE A 129 5.87 -4.41 -4.81
CA ILE A 129 5.69 -2.96 -4.75
C ILE A 129 4.62 -2.65 -3.71
N LEU A 130 4.97 -1.80 -2.76
CA LEU A 130 4.03 -1.17 -1.85
C LEU A 130 3.68 0.22 -2.35
N LYS A 131 2.39 0.51 -2.45
CA LYS A 131 1.87 1.85 -2.66
C LYS A 131 1.01 2.25 -1.47
N VAL A 132 1.23 3.46 -0.94
CA VAL A 132 0.39 4.09 0.06
C VAL A 132 -0.24 5.35 -0.50
N LYS A 133 -1.45 5.67 -0.04
CA LYS A 133 -2.22 6.82 -0.50
C LYS A 133 -2.87 7.52 0.66
N ASP A 134 -2.80 8.84 0.67
CA ASP A 134 -3.51 9.67 1.63
C ASP A 134 -4.98 9.89 1.26
N ARG A 135 -5.71 10.60 2.13
CA ARG A 135 -7.13 10.90 1.94
C ARG A 135 -7.42 11.80 0.74
N ILE A 136 -6.49 12.68 0.38
CA ILE A 136 -6.66 13.66 -0.71
C ILE A 136 -6.11 13.17 -2.05
N GLY A 137 -5.47 12.01 -2.07
CA GLY A 137 -5.09 11.32 -3.30
C GLY A 137 -3.61 11.34 -3.62
N PHE A 138 -2.74 11.95 -2.81
CA PHE A 138 -1.29 11.82 -2.99
C PHE A 138 -0.85 10.38 -2.71
N GLU A 139 0.10 9.92 -3.51
CA GLU A 139 0.61 8.55 -3.46
C GLU A 139 2.13 8.56 -3.34
N ASP A 140 2.66 7.53 -2.69
CA ASP A 140 4.07 7.16 -2.73
C ASP A 140 4.22 5.65 -2.90
N ARG A 141 5.40 5.21 -3.39
CA ARG A 141 5.70 3.81 -3.69
C ARG A 141 7.08 3.47 -3.22
N ASP A 142 7.22 2.25 -2.72
CA ASP A 142 8.48 1.63 -2.39
C ASP A 142 8.48 0.18 -2.88
N THR A 143 9.67 -0.38 -3.10
CA THR A 143 9.85 -1.69 -3.70
C THR A 143 10.83 -2.51 -2.88
N LEU A 144 10.49 -3.78 -2.62
CA LEU A 144 11.41 -4.78 -2.10
C LEU A 144 11.55 -5.95 -3.08
N ILE A 145 12.64 -6.66 -3.00
CA ILE A 145 12.90 -7.87 -3.80
C ILE A 145 12.80 -9.11 -2.90
N VAL A 146 12.06 -10.10 -3.37
CA VAL A 146 12.04 -11.46 -2.80
C VAL A 146 12.93 -12.35 -3.64
N GLU A 147 14.08 -12.78 -3.09
CA GLU A 147 15.07 -13.65 -3.75
C GLU A 147 14.93 -15.09 -3.26
N TYR A 148 14.77 -16.03 -4.17
CA TYR A 148 14.66 -17.45 -3.88
C TYR A 148 16.04 -18.10 -3.73
N LEU A 149 16.28 -18.72 -2.57
CA LEU A 149 17.48 -19.47 -2.26
C LEU A 149 17.32 -20.94 -2.66
N SER A 150 18.45 -21.64 -2.87
CA SER A 150 18.44 -23.09 -3.03
C SER A 150 17.89 -23.78 -1.78
N GLN A 151 17.20 -24.91 -1.97
CA GLN A 151 16.73 -25.75 -0.87
C GLN A 151 17.94 -26.23 -0.04
N LYS A 152 17.78 -26.29 1.29
CA LYS A 152 18.77 -26.97 2.13
C LYS A 152 18.71 -28.46 1.80
N VAL A 153 19.76 -28.99 1.21
CA VAL A 153 19.90 -30.44 1.06
C VAL A 153 20.07 -31.02 2.47
N LYS A 154 19.10 -31.78 2.93
CA LYS A 154 19.27 -32.57 4.15
C LYS A 154 20.32 -33.63 3.80
N ALA A 155 21.47 -33.63 4.50
CA ALA A 155 22.42 -34.72 4.36
C ALA A 155 21.70 -36.03 4.68
N VAL A 156 21.57 -36.90 3.69
CA VAL A 156 21.11 -38.26 3.91
C VAL A 156 22.30 -38.99 4.55
N GLU A 157 22.21 -39.33 5.83
CA GLU A 157 23.11 -40.26 6.44
C GLU A 157 22.93 -41.60 5.72
N ILE A 158 23.85 -41.93 4.83
CA ILE A 158 23.93 -43.26 4.28
C ILE A 158 24.52 -44.12 5.40
N SER A 159 23.64 -44.82 6.16
CA SER A 159 24.08 -45.85 7.05
C SER A 159 24.70 -46.93 6.18
N ASN A 160 26.03 -47.11 6.26
CA ASN A 160 26.71 -48.23 5.62
C ASN A 160 26.05 -49.51 6.10
N PRO A 161 25.62 -50.41 5.20
CA PRO A 161 25.14 -51.70 5.62
C PRO A 161 26.29 -52.44 6.34
N THR A 162 26.06 -52.77 7.61
CA THR A 162 26.98 -53.62 8.35
C THR A 162 27.20 -54.89 7.58
N THR A 163 28.42 -55.12 7.07
CA THR A 163 28.83 -56.38 6.51
C THR A 163 28.71 -57.45 7.57
N GLY A 164 27.57 -58.14 7.57
CA GLY A 164 27.40 -59.35 8.39
C GLY A 164 28.39 -60.39 7.89
N THR A 165 29.37 -60.71 8.70
CA THR A 165 30.19 -61.95 8.54
C THR A 165 29.26 -63.15 8.69
N LEU A 166 29.08 -63.88 7.58
CA LEU A 166 28.48 -65.18 7.60
C LEU A 166 29.39 -66.17 8.33
N PRO A 167 28.82 -67.12 9.06
CA PRO A 167 29.56 -68.14 9.79
C PRO A 167 30.20 -69.18 8.84
#